data_99e590c5586bcfdb76b9314ecabe72b3
#
_entry.id   99e590c5586bcfdb76b9314ecabe72b3
#
_cell.length_a   1.000
_cell.length_b   1.000
_cell.length_c   1.000
_cell.angle_alpha   90.00
_cell.angle_beta   90.00
_cell.angle_gamma   90.00
#
_symmetry.space_group_name_H-M   'P 1'
#
loop_
_entity.id
_entity.type
_entity.pdbx_description
1 polymer ?
#
loop_
_entity_poly.entity_id
_entity_poly.type
_entity_poly.pdbx_seq_one_letter_code
_entity_poly.pdbx_strand_id
1 'polypeptide(L)'
;MPPAIADLSFLRPPTNIAFEMPDEIRSSLPPTQHAPGHLPLDRNAIIAMILGLLTAAAILLFVYQVNRASELKVEAAEVWSDYQIRIAKATIEEDPNLKQQYTEEQDVLRRHATELKDMSNSARYAARFSCFAALFVLLGTAAAVVALLSKSNYIGYAGILLALIGVGFEIKVLL
;
A
#
# COMPACT_ATOMS: atom_id res chain seq x y z
N MET A 1 -41.32 44.46 27.74
CA MET A 1 -40.52 45.46 27.01
C MET A 1 -39.25 44.76 26.50
N PRO A 2 -39.12 44.50 25.23
CA PRO A 2 -37.88 43.98 24.63
C PRO A 2 -36.92 45.14 24.34
N PRO A 3 -35.59 44.95 24.48
CA PRO A 3 -34.62 45.99 24.16
C PRO A 3 -34.48 46.20 22.66
N ALA A 4 -34.25 47.44 22.29
CA ALA A 4 -34.10 47.95 20.95
C ALA A 4 -32.89 47.34 20.25
N ILE A 5 -33.09 46.88 19.02
CA ILE A 5 -32.08 46.43 18.09
C ILE A 5 -31.25 47.63 17.65
N ALA A 6 -29.99 47.68 18.02
CA ALA A 6 -29.02 48.68 17.62
C ALA A 6 -28.78 48.59 16.09
N ASP A 7 -28.92 49.69 15.42
CA ASP A 7 -28.73 49.92 14.00
C ASP A 7 -27.26 49.67 13.57
N LEU A 8 -27.01 48.56 12.86
CA LEU A 8 -25.73 48.15 12.33
C LEU A 8 -25.36 48.80 10.98
N SER A 9 -25.94 49.96 10.67
CA SER A 9 -25.69 50.67 9.39
C SER A 9 -24.27 51.31 9.28
N PHE A 10 -23.44 51.24 10.35
CA PHE A 10 -22.12 51.86 10.38
C PHE A 10 -20.95 51.00 9.83
N LEU A 11 -21.21 49.77 9.41
CA LEU A 11 -20.17 48.88 8.85
C LEU A 11 -20.24 48.76 7.33
N ARG A 12 -20.42 49.91 6.62
CA ARG A 12 -20.11 49.95 5.20
C ARG A 12 -18.60 50.12 5.03
N PRO A 13 -17.87 49.15 4.39
CA PRO A 13 -16.48 49.37 4.02
C PRO A 13 -16.41 50.52 3.03
N PRO A 14 -15.39 51.39 3.11
CA PRO A 14 -15.24 52.51 2.19
C PRO A 14 -15.09 51.95 0.76
N THR A 15 -16.01 52.43 -0.12
CA THR A 15 -15.97 52.17 -1.55
C THR A 15 -14.63 52.57 -2.13
N ASN A 16 -13.97 51.61 -2.77
CA ASN A 16 -12.96 51.74 -3.83
C ASN A 16 -12.23 53.08 -3.88
N ILE A 17 -11.20 53.23 -3.05
CA ILE A 17 -10.13 54.18 -3.38
C ILE A 17 -9.32 53.45 -4.44
N ALA A 18 -9.61 53.72 -5.72
CA ALA A 18 -8.70 53.37 -6.81
C ALA A 18 -7.41 54.14 -6.58
N PHE A 19 -6.41 53.45 -6.04
CA PHE A 19 -5.07 53.98 -5.91
C PHE A 19 -4.49 54.01 -7.32
N GLU A 20 -4.67 55.15 -8.04
CA GLU A 20 -3.94 55.42 -9.30
C GLU A 20 -2.48 55.55 -8.99
N MET A 21 -1.75 54.45 -9.18
CA MET A 21 -0.28 54.45 -9.12
C MET A 21 0.27 55.28 -10.30
N PRO A 22 1.19 56.24 -10.06
CA PRO A 22 1.87 56.97 -11.12
C PRO A 22 2.48 56.00 -12.15
N ASP A 23 2.35 56.35 -13.43
CA ASP A 23 2.81 55.52 -14.55
C ASP A 23 4.30 55.22 -14.53
N GLU A 24 5.12 56.04 -13.87
CA GLU A 24 6.57 55.80 -13.66
C GLU A 24 6.85 54.58 -12.78
N ILE A 25 6.01 54.25 -11.81
CA ILE A 25 6.20 53.07 -10.95
C ILE A 25 5.70 51.83 -11.68
N ARG A 26 4.77 51.95 -12.60
CA ARG A 26 4.24 50.84 -13.38
C ARG A 26 5.23 50.28 -14.39
N SER A 27 6.13 51.12 -14.91
CA SER A 27 7.16 50.74 -15.88
C SER A 27 8.40 50.09 -15.25
N SER A 28 8.61 50.25 -13.93
CA SER A 28 9.75 49.70 -13.21
C SER A 28 9.47 48.35 -12.54
N LEU A 29 8.23 47.89 -12.53
CA LEU A 29 7.91 46.56 -12.02
C LEU A 29 8.29 45.51 -13.07
N PRO A 30 9.12 44.52 -12.71
CA PRO A 30 9.37 43.40 -13.61
C PRO A 30 8.04 42.78 -14.01
N PRO A 31 7.87 42.35 -15.27
CA PRO A 31 6.61 41.74 -15.71
C PRO A 31 6.26 40.62 -14.75
N THR A 32 5.13 40.78 -14.03
CA THR A 32 4.56 39.72 -13.20
C THR A 32 4.22 38.55 -14.09
N GLN A 33 5.19 37.66 -14.30
CA GLN A 33 5.01 36.35 -14.92
C GLN A 33 4.23 35.45 -13.95
N HIS A 34 3.00 35.80 -13.63
CA HIS A 34 2.10 34.89 -12.96
C HIS A 34 0.74 34.87 -13.67
N ALA A 35 0.78 34.44 -14.93
CA ALA A 35 -0.32 33.61 -15.35
C ALA A 35 -0.15 32.27 -14.58
N PRO A 36 -1.18 31.72 -13.94
CA PRO A 36 -1.19 30.30 -13.56
C PRO A 36 -1.23 29.53 -14.87
N GLY A 37 -0.08 29.44 -15.54
CA GLY A 37 0.09 28.55 -16.67
C GLY A 37 -0.15 27.15 -16.10
N HIS A 38 -1.13 26.45 -16.66
CA HIS A 38 -1.21 24.99 -16.57
C HIS A 38 0.22 24.51 -16.86
N LEU A 39 0.94 24.09 -15.81
CA LEU A 39 2.22 23.41 -15.96
C LEU A 39 1.90 22.22 -16.86
N PRO A 40 2.38 22.16 -18.12
CA PRO A 40 2.17 20.99 -18.94
C PRO A 40 2.76 19.86 -18.09
N LEU A 41 1.89 18.95 -17.62
CA LEU A 41 2.34 17.81 -16.84
C LEU A 41 3.37 17.09 -17.72
N ASP A 42 4.62 17.18 -17.34
CA ASP A 42 5.71 16.55 -18.08
C ASP A 42 5.39 15.04 -18.12
N ARG A 43 5.47 14.45 -19.31
CA ARG A 43 5.23 13.02 -19.52
C ARG A 43 5.96 12.15 -18.48
N ASN A 44 7.18 12.52 -18.12
CA ASN A 44 7.98 11.83 -17.12
C ASN A 44 7.41 11.98 -15.71
N ALA A 45 6.74 13.11 -15.38
CA ALA A 45 6.06 13.29 -14.11
C ALA A 45 4.84 12.37 -14.01
N ILE A 46 4.06 12.22 -15.08
CA ILE A 46 2.92 11.29 -15.12
C ILE A 46 3.42 9.85 -14.91
N ILE A 47 4.46 9.45 -15.60
CA ILE A 47 5.07 8.13 -15.47
C ILE A 47 5.52 7.89 -14.03
N ALA A 48 6.24 8.84 -13.42
CA ALA A 48 6.70 8.73 -12.05
C ALA A 48 5.54 8.60 -11.04
N MET A 49 4.44 9.32 -11.24
CA MET A 49 3.24 9.20 -10.41
C MET A 49 2.59 7.82 -10.52
N ILE A 50 2.43 7.31 -11.74
CA ILE A 50 1.84 5.97 -11.97
C ILE A 50 2.73 4.89 -11.32
N LEU A 51 4.04 4.96 -11.52
CA LEU A 51 4.99 4.01 -10.92
C LEU A 51 5.01 4.12 -9.39
N GLY A 52 4.85 5.32 -8.82
CA GLY A 52 4.71 5.53 -7.39
C GLY A 52 3.47 4.84 -6.81
N LEU A 53 2.33 4.94 -7.50
CA LEU A 53 1.09 4.24 -7.13
C LEU A 53 1.26 2.71 -7.21
N LEU A 54 1.89 2.22 -8.27
CA LEU A 54 2.18 0.79 -8.41
C LEU A 54 3.11 0.28 -7.31
N THR A 55 4.12 1.08 -6.93
CA THR A 55 5.00 0.74 -5.80
C THR A 55 4.23 0.63 -4.49
N ALA A 56 3.34 1.57 -4.20
CA ALA A 56 2.50 1.52 -3.00
C ALA A 56 1.61 0.27 -2.99
N ALA A 57 0.98 -0.06 -4.11
CA ALA A 57 0.17 -1.27 -4.25
C ALA A 57 0.98 -2.55 -4.05
N ALA A 58 2.18 -2.65 -4.64
CA ALA A 58 3.07 -3.80 -4.49
C ALA A 58 3.54 -3.99 -3.03
N ILE A 59 3.85 -2.89 -2.32
CA ILE A 59 4.20 -2.94 -0.90
C ILE A 59 3.02 -3.43 -0.06
N LEU A 60 1.80 -2.94 -0.31
CA LEU A 60 0.61 -3.38 0.41
C LEU A 60 0.33 -4.87 0.19
N LEU A 61 0.46 -5.37 -1.04
CA LEU A 61 0.33 -6.79 -1.36
C LEU A 61 1.38 -7.63 -0.63
N PHE A 62 2.63 -7.18 -0.62
CA PHE A 62 3.71 -7.85 0.13
C PHE A 62 3.38 -7.94 1.63
N VAL A 63 2.99 -6.83 2.26
CA VAL A 63 2.61 -6.80 3.68
C VAL A 63 1.44 -7.74 3.96
N TYR A 64 0.41 -7.72 3.09
CA TYR A 64 -0.72 -8.64 3.19
C TYR A 64 -0.29 -10.12 3.15
N GLN A 65 0.57 -10.50 2.20
CA GLN A 65 1.05 -11.88 2.08
C GLN A 65 1.88 -12.32 3.29
N VAL A 66 2.73 -11.42 3.82
CA VAL A 66 3.52 -11.70 5.03
C VAL A 66 2.62 -11.92 6.24
N ASN A 67 1.63 -11.05 6.44
CA ASN A 67 0.68 -11.16 7.55
C ASN A 67 -0.12 -12.47 7.44
N ARG A 68 -0.66 -12.78 6.26
CA ARG A 68 -1.38 -14.02 6.01
C ARG A 68 -0.54 -15.27 6.30
N ALA A 69 0.73 -15.27 5.86
CA ALA A 69 1.64 -16.38 6.15
C ALA A 69 1.93 -16.53 7.65
N SER A 70 1.98 -15.41 8.39
CA SER A 70 2.17 -15.41 9.84
C SER A 70 0.94 -15.93 10.57
N GLU A 71 -0.27 -15.48 10.20
CA GLU A 71 -1.53 -15.95 10.79
C GLU A 71 -1.71 -17.46 10.60
N LEU A 72 -1.56 -17.96 9.37
CA LEU A 72 -1.64 -19.39 9.08
C LEU A 72 -0.60 -20.22 9.86
N LYS A 73 0.58 -19.64 10.11
CA LYS A 73 1.58 -20.32 10.93
C LYS A 73 1.19 -20.44 12.38
N VAL A 74 0.58 -19.38 12.95
CA VAL A 74 0.09 -19.37 14.33
C VAL A 74 -1.05 -20.38 14.47
N GLU A 75 -2.02 -20.34 13.57
CA GLU A 75 -3.16 -21.27 13.55
C GLU A 75 -2.68 -22.74 13.42
N ALA A 76 -1.74 -23.01 12.53
CA ALA A 76 -1.13 -24.33 12.42
C ALA A 76 -0.44 -24.79 13.71
N ALA A 77 0.20 -23.88 14.45
CA ALA A 77 0.85 -24.20 15.71
C ALA A 77 -0.18 -24.49 16.82
N GLU A 78 -1.30 -23.79 16.86
CA GLU A 78 -2.40 -24.04 17.80
C GLU A 78 -3.02 -25.42 17.55
N VAL A 79 -3.39 -25.72 16.30
CA VAL A 79 -3.97 -27.04 15.93
C VAL A 79 -2.97 -28.16 16.22
N TRP A 80 -1.67 -27.93 16.01
CA TRP A 80 -0.63 -28.92 16.36
C TRP A 80 -0.50 -29.12 17.88
N SER A 81 -0.66 -28.08 18.68
CA SER A 81 -0.71 -28.17 20.15
C SER A 81 -1.91 -29.00 20.61
N ASP A 82 -3.09 -28.76 20.04
CA ASP A 82 -4.30 -29.52 20.34
C ASP A 82 -4.14 -31.01 19.97
N TYR A 83 -3.54 -31.30 18.83
CA TYR A 83 -3.19 -32.65 18.43
C TYR A 83 -2.30 -33.34 19.47
N GLN A 84 -1.26 -32.67 20.00
CA GLN A 84 -0.39 -33.25 21.04
C GLN A 84 -1.15 -33.50 22.36
N ILE A 85 -2.07 -32.59 22.74
CA ILE A 85 -2.91 -32.78 23.92
C ILE A 85 -3.81 -34.01 23.76
N ARG A 86 -4.39 -34.25 22.56
CA ARG A 86 -5.22 -35.44 22.30
C ARG A 86 -4.42 -36.72 22.34
N ILE A 87 -3.17 -36.73 21.83
CA ILE A 87 -2.25 -37.88 21.97
C ILE A 87 -2.04 -38.19 23.46
N ALA A 88 -1.70 -37.19 24.27
CA ALA A 88 -1.47 -37.38 25.68
C ALA A 88 -2.71 -37.95 26.38
N LYS A 89 -3.91 -37.44 26.08
CA LYS A 89 -5.16 -37.93 26.63
C LYS A 89 -5.44 -39.40 26.22
N ALA A 90 -5.29 -39.72 24.93
CA ALA A 90 -5.49 -41.10 24.46
C ALA A 90 -4.48 -42.11 25.07
N THR A 91 -3.33 -41.62 25.50
CA THR A 91 -2.32 -42.50 26.12
C THR A 91 -2.62 -42.84 27.56
N ILE A 92 -3.26 -41.95 28.32
CA ILE A 92 -3.60 -42.12 29.72
C ILE A 92 -5.05 -42.67 29.94
N GLU A 93 -5.88 -42.65 28.91
CA GLU A 93 -7.29 -43.07 28.99
C GLU A 93 -7.39 -44.60 29.06
N GLU A 94 -8.08 -45.11 30.06
CA GLU A 94 -8.34 -46.53 30.25
C GLU A 94 -9.62 -47.04 29.59
N ASP A 95 -10.62 -46.10 29.39
CA ASP A 95 -11.88 -46.46 28.71
C ASP A 95 -11.65 -46.63 27.21
N PRO A 96 -11.92 -47.81 26.65
CA PRO A 96 -11.65 -48.11 25.24
C PRO A 96 -12.50 -47.21 24.29
N ASN A 97 -13.69 -46.81 24.66
CA ASN A 97 -14.57 -45.98 23.84
C ASN A 97 -14.04 -44.55 23.76
N LEU A 98 -13.61 -43.97 24.90
CA LEU A 98 -13.01 -42.63 24.93
C LEU A 98 -11.65 -42.61 24.23
N LYS A 99 -10.88 -43.67 24.38
CA LYS A 99 -9.59 -43.82 23.68
C LYS A 99 -9.78 -43.85 22.16
N GLN A 100 -10.77 -44.56 21.66
CA GLN A 100 -11.11 -44.59 20.24
C GLN A 100 -11.52 -43.19 19.75
N GLN A 101 -12.38 -42.50 20.49
CA GLN A 101 -12.80 -41.12 20.16
C GLN A 101 -11.61 -40.17 20.07
N TYR A 102 -10.69 -40.20 21.04
CA TYR A 102 -9.49 -39.36 20.99
C TYR A 102 -8.60 -39.71 19.81
N THR A 103 -8.51 -40.96 19.40
CA THR A 103 -7.75 -41.40 18.23
C THR A 103 -8.33 -40.86 16.92
N GLU A 104 -9.66 -40.88 16.78
CA GLU A 104 -10.37 -40.32 15.62
C GLU A 104 -10.17 -38.78 15.55
N GLU A 105 -10.30 -38.11 16.69
CA GLU A 105 -10.03 -36.65 16.77
C GLU A 105 -8.59 -36.31 16.40
N GLN A 106 -7.60 -37.13 16.78
CA GLN A 106 -6.19 -36.95 16.39
C GLN A 106 -6.00 -36.95 14.87
N ASP A 107 -6.65 -37.89 14.17
CA ASP A 107 -6.50 -37.99 12.72
C ASP A 107 -7.07 -36.76 11.99
N VAL A 108 -8.17 -36.22 12.50
CA VAL A 108 -8.77 -34.98 11.97
C VAL A 108 -7.83 -33.77 12.21
N LEU A 109 -7.36 -33.60 13.44
CA LEU A 109 -6.45 -32.51 13.81
C LEU A 109 -5.13 -32.59 13.04
N ARG A 110 -4.58 -33.79 12.85
CA ARG A 110 -3.35 -33.99 12.07
C ARG A 110 -3.50 -33.55 10.63
N ARG A 111 -4.62 -33.93 9.98
CA ARG A 111 -4.88 -33.50 8.59
C ARG A 111 -5.01 -31.99 8.52
N HIS A 112 -5.80 -31.39 9.40
CA HIS A 112 -5.99 -29.94 9.45
C HIS A 112 -4.68 -29.19 9.70
N ALA A 113 -3.85 -29.64 10.65
CA ALA A 113 -2.54 -29.05 10.90
C ALA A 113 -1.59 -29.14 9.68
N THR A 114 -1.68 -30.26 8.93
CA THR A 114 -0.87 -30.45 7.72
C THR A 114 -1.34 -29.50 6.61
N GLU A 115 -2.62 -29.37 6.39
CA GLU A 115 -3.22 -28.44 5.42
C GLU A 115 -2.83 -26.99 5.72
N LEU A 116 -2.97 -26.55 6.98
CA LEU A 116 -2.59 -25.21 7.40
C LEU A 116 -1.08 -24.95 7.19
N LYS A 117 -0.24 -25.96 7.47
CA LYS A 117 1.21 -25.88 7.22
C LYS A 117 1.51 -25.70 5.73
N ASP A 118 0.84 -26.42 4.87
CA ASP A 118 1.03 -26.34 3.42
C ASP A 118 0.55 -24.99 2.89
N MET A 119 -0.60 -24.50 3.38
CA MET A 119 -1.10 -23.15 3.07
C MET A 119 -0.13 -22.06 3.57
N SER A 120 0.45 -22.19 4.77
CA SER A 120 1.44 -21.27 5.29
C SER A 120 2.73 -21.27 4.44
N ASN A 121 3.19 -22.45 3.99
CA ASN A 121 4.34 -22.54 3.10
C ASN A 121 4.06 -21.88 1.75
N SER A 122 2.90 -22.12 1.17
CA SER A 122 2.46 -21.48 -0.09
C SER A 122 2.43 -19.95 0.05
N ALA A 123 1.81 -19.45 1.14
CA ALA A 123 1.79 -18.01 1.41
C ALA A 123 3.19 -17.40 1.59
N ARG A 124 4.13 -18.13 2.18
CA ARG A 124 5.54 -17.70 2.28
C ARG A 124 6.23 -17.62 0.91
N TYR A 125 5.98 -18.57 0.01
CA TYR A 125 6.48 -18.49 -1.35
C TYR A 125 5.89 -17.26 -2.07
N ALA A 126 4.59 -17.05 -1.96
CA ALA A 126 3.94 -15.86 -2.49
C ALA A 126 4.58 -14.56 -1.95
N ALA A 127 4.80 -14.46 -0.63
CA ALA A 127 5.44 -13.30 -0.01
C ALA A 127 6.87 -13.04 -0.56
N ARG A 128 7.65 -14.09 -0.84
CA ARG A 128 8.99 -13.92 -1.44
C ARG A 128 8.91 -13.33 -2.86
N PHE A 129 7.99 -13.82 -3.67
CA PHE A 129 7.79 -13.29 -5.04
C PHE A 129 7.28 -11.85 -5.00
N SER A 130 6.32 -11.52 -4.10
CA SER A 130 5.86 -10.15 -3.91
C SER A 130 6.97 -9.22 -3.40
N CYS A 131 7.91 -9.70 -2.60
CA CYS A 131 9.10 -8.94 -2.20
C CYS A 131 9.96 -8.56 -3.42
N PHE A 132 10.26 -9.52 -4.30
CA PHE A 132 10.99 -9.24 -5.53
C PHE A 132 10.22 -8.29 -6.44
N ALA A 133 8.93 -8.50 -6.61
CA ALA A 133 8.07 -7.61 -7.39
C ALA A 133 8.13 -6.16 -6.86
N ALA A 134 7.97 -5.97 -5.56
CA ALA A 134 8.05 -4.66 -4.92
C ALA A 134 9.41 -3.99 -5.13
N LEU A 135 10.51 -4.75 -5.05
CA LEU A 135 11.87 -4.25 -5.33
C LEU A 135 12.03 -3.78 -6.78
N PHE A 136 11.55 -4.55 -7.76
CA PHE A 136 11.63 -4.16 -9.17
C PHE A 136 10.79 -2.92 -9.48
N VAL A 137 9.58 -2.82 -8.92
CA VAL A 137 8.73 -1.63 -9.10
C VAL A 137 9.35 -0.41 -8.42
N LEU A 138 9.95 -0.57 -7.23
CA LEU A 138 10.66 0.49 -6.51
C LEU A 138 11.86 1.01 -7.33
N LEU A 139 12.67 0.10 -7.88
CA LEU A 139 13.81 0.47 -8.74
C LEU A 139 13.34 1.18 -10.02
N GLY A 140 12.23 0.72 -10.60
CA GLY A 140 11.58 1.36 -11.73
C GLY A 140 11.14 2.79 -11.42
N THR A 141 10.55 3.00 -10.24
CA THR A 141 10.12 4.32 -9.77
C THR A 141 11.33 5.24 -9.54
N ALA A 142 12.39 4.72 -8.90
CA ALA A 142 13.63 5.49 -8.69
C ALA A 142 14.25 5.91 -10.02
N ALA A 143 14.31 5.02 -11.01
CA ALA A 143 14.79 5.33 -12.36
C ALA A 143 13.92 6.40 -13.05
N ALA A 144 12.59 6.35 -12.89
CA ALA A 144 11.69 7.37 -13.43
C ALA A 144 11.91 8.74 -12.80
N VAL A 145 12.16 8.81 -11.49
CA VAL A 145 12.51 10.07 -10.80
C VAL A 145 13.85 10.62 -11.30
N VAL A 146 14.87 9.77 -11.47
CA VAL A 146 16.15 10.17 -12.05
C VAL A 146 15.99 10.66 -13.49
N ALA A 147 15.15 10.01 -14.28
CA ALA A 147 14.83 10.42 -15.65
C ALA A 147 14.19 11.82 -15.70
N LEU A 148 13.32 12.12 -14.74
CA LEU A 148 12.69 13.43 -14.58
C LEU A 148 13.73 14.52 -14.30
N LEU A 149 14.66 14.23 -13.36
CA LEU A 149 15.72 15.19 -12.96
C LEU A 149 16.77 15.40 -14.06
N SER A 150 17.16 14.32 -14.77
CA SER A 150 18.18 14.35 -15.84
C SER A 150 17.61 14.69 -17.22
N LYS A 151 16.28 14.81 -17.36
CA LYS A 151 15.56 14.96 -18.64
C LYS A 151 15.92 13.87 -19.67
N SER A 152 16.32 12.69 -19.20
CA SER A 152 16.75 11.57 -20.04
C SER A 152 15.60 10.60 -20.29
N ASN A 153 15.16 10.49 -21.52
CA ASN A 153 14.09 9.53 -21.91
C ASN A 153 14.55 8.07 -21.79
N TYR A 154 15.83 7.77 -22.00
CA TYR A 154 16.35 6.40 -21.94
C TYR A 154 16.24 5.82 -20.53
N ILE A 155 16.55 6.59 -19.50
CA ILE A 155 16.43 6.19 -18.11
C ILE A 155 14.95 5.95 -17.76
N GLY A 156 14.05 6.78 -18.28
CA GLY A 156 12.60 6.61 -18.11
C GLY A 156 12.09 5.28 -18.68
N TYR A 157 12.52 4.91 -19.87
CA TYR A 157 12.16 3.62 -20.50
C TYR A 157 12.71 2.42 -19.71
N ALA A 158 13.95 2.51 -19.22
CA ALA A 158 14.51 1.49 -18.35
C ALA A 158 13.69 1.32 -17.05
N GLY A 159 13.23 2.42 -16.46
CA GLY A 159 12.35 2.40 -15.29
C GLY A 159 11.02 1.69 -15.57
N ILE A 160 10.38 1.98 -16.70
CA ILE A 160 9.14 1.31 -17.12
C ILE A 160 9.37 -0.21 -17.30
N LEU A 161 10.47 -0.60 -17.95
CA LEU A 161 10.79 -2.00 -18.17
C LEU A 161 10.96 -2.76 -16.85
N LEU A 162 11.68 -2.18 -15.88
CA LEU A 162 11.85 -2.74 -14.55
C LEU A 162 10.51 -2.90 -13.82
N ALA A 163 9.65 -1.88 -13.89
CA ALA A 163 8.34 -1.94 -13.27
C ALA A 163 7.45 -3.04 -13.90
N LEU A 164 7.48 -3.21 -15.22
CA LEU A 164 6.75 -4.26 -15.92
C LEU A 164 7.22 -5.67 -15.50
N ILE A 165 8.52 -5.87 -15.30
CA ILE A 165 9.05 -7.12 -14.75
C ILE A 165 8.48 -7.37 -13.35
N GLY A 166 8.46 -6.35 -12.48
CA GLY A 166 7.87 -6.43 -11.14
C GLY A 166 6.39 -6.81 -11.18
N VAL A 167 5.59 -6.15 -12.02
CA VAL A 167 4.17 -6.48 -12.21
C VAL A 167 3.99 -7.91 -12.72
N GLY A 168 4.86 -8.40 -13.62
CA GLY A 168 4.84 -9.78 -14.09
C GLY A 168 5.04 -10.80 -12.95
N PHE A 169 5.89 -10.52 -11.96
CA PHE A 169 6.05 -11.34 -10.77
C PHE A 169 4.78 -11.35 -9.90
N GLU A 170 4.12 -10.19 -9.72
CA GLU A 170 2.85 -10.13 -8.95
C GLU A 170 1.73 -10.92 -9.61
N ILE A 171 1.58 -10.84 -10.92
CA ILE A 171 0.58 -11.61 -11.66
C ILE A 171 0.81 -13.11 -11.46
N LYS A 172 2.06 -13.57 -11.49
CA LYS A 172 2.40 -14.97 -11.24
C LYS A 172 2.05 -15.45 -9.84
N VAL A 173 2.04 -14.57 -8.86
CA VAL A 173 1.66 -14.89 -7.47
C VAL A 173 0.15 -14.99 -7.31
N LEU A 174 -0.61 -14.24 -8.12
CA LEU A 174 -2.07 -14.19 -8.06
C LEU A 174 -2.75 -15.32 -8.85
N LEU A 175 -2.04 -15.92 -9.83
CA LEU A 175 -2.50 -17.07 -10.64
C LEU A 175 -2.05 -18.40 -10.03
#